data_03d69f98797f206a32b827622ab5851f
#
_entry.id   03d69f98797f206a32b827622ab5851f
#
_cell.length_a   1.000
_cell.length_b   1.000
_cell.length_c   1.000
_cell.angle_alpha   90.00
_cell.angle_beta   90.00
_cell.angle_gamma   90.00
#
_symmetry.space_group_name_H-M   'P 1'
#
loop_
_entity.id
_entity.type
_entity.pdbx_description
1 polymer ?
#
loop_
_entity_poly.entity_id
_entity_poly.type
_entity_poly.pdbx_seq_one_letter_code
_entity_poly.pdbx_strand_id
1 'polypeptide(L)'
;LKRQSSIEMKAFVGYLFKRKELLTDFTTAWNYNPTHMGKLSLSVGNGNKTYSSIFLEEVQDSLINSGLKLDDLDFEYYNDYYFRLHNTIEVTNGFTVGTGLDYHIRKAADNKLDNLDTPSSIAMFNTNNDEITKMYRRQKIFAPVVTLTWTPEQYYRFERRQKIYVRSPYPTVKLQFSKGFRGVLGSTSGYNRVELDVSQNIQLDLMKSIHYHIGMGFFSNQKSEYFTDFAFFSKRNFPETWDDGIGGVFNLLDRRFYNASDTYIQNHIMYESPFLILNFVPVISKGVVSERLYLSHLYNPYIRSYTEVGYGIGNKFFNAAVFGSFHKLKFHEIGFKISLNIF
;
A
#
# COMPACT_ATOMS: atom_id res chain seq x y z
N LEU A 1 33.88 -6.33 21.89
CA LEU A 1 33.34 -5.26 21.06
C LEU A 1 31.83 -5.16 21.34
N LYS A 2 31.38 -4.15 22.12
CA LYS A 2 29.94 -3.95 22.39
C LYS A 2 29.23 -3.67 21.06
N ARG A 3 28.23 -4.50 20.70
CA ARG A 3 27.30 -4.25 19.60
C ARG A 3 26.54 -2.96 19.93
N GLN A 4 26.56 -2.01 19.03
CA GLN A 4 25.84 -0.76 19.19
C GLN A 4 24.39 -1.05 18.73
N SER A 5 23.55 -1.53 19.64
CA SER A 5 22.09 -1.66 19.39
C SER A 5 21.43 -0.29 19.59
N SER A 6 20.42 0.01 18.81
CA SER A 6 19.60 1.21 18.95
C SER A 6 18.13 0.85 19.01
N ILE A 7 17.37 1.63 19.77
CA ILE A 7 15.93 1.53 19.81
C ILE A 7 15.35 2.84 19.28
N GLU A 8 14.48 2.73 18.31
CA GLU A 8 13.70 3.82 17.73
C GLU A 8 12.27 3.68 18.20
N MET A 9 11.66 4.77 18.65
CA MET A 9 10.26 4.79 19.04
C MET A 9 9.53 5.90 18.28
N LYS A 10 8.37 5.58 17.73
CA LYS A 10 7.48 6.53 17.06
C LYS A 10 6.10 6.37 17.68
N ALA A 11 5.49 7.48 18.02
CA ALA A 11 4.13 7.52 18.53
C ALA A 11 3.34 8.56 17.72
N PHE A 12 2.15 8.22 17.33
CA PHE A 12 1.19 9.12 16.70
C PHE A 12 -0.11 9.05 17.44
N VAL A 13 -0.71 10.21 17.69
CA VAL A 13 -2.04 10.36 18.28
C VAL A 13 -2.79 11.40 17.43
N GLY A 14 -3.95 11.03 16.92
CA GLY A 14 -4.81 11.88 16.13
C GLY A 14 -6.25 11.77 16.60
N TYR A 15 -7.03 12.84 16.46
CA TYR A 15 -8.45 12.85 16.79
C TYR A 15 -9.30 13.26 15.60
N LEU A 16 -10.23 12.39 15.20
CA LEU A 16 -11.18 12.64 14.14
C LEU A 16 -12.44 13.30 14.71
N PHE A 17 -12.53 14.63 14.64
CA PHE A 17 -13.62 15.42 15.21
C PHE A 17 -15.01 15.01 14.68
N LYS A 18 -15.13 14.76 13.38
CA LYS A 18 -16.40 14.37 12.74
C LYS A 18 -16.96 13.05 13.29
N ARG A 19 -16.06 12.09 13.59
CA ARG A 19 -16.42 10.74 14.05
C ARG A 19 -16.27 10.55 15.55
N LYS A 20 -15.65 11.52 16.24
CA LYS A 20 -15.30 11.44 17.66
C LYS A 20 -14.43 10.22 17.98
N GLU A 21 -13.48 9.90 17.10
CA GLU A 21 -12.60 8.75 17.21
C GLU A 21 -11.15 9.16 17.46
N LEU A 22 -10.49 8.44 18.36
CA LEU A 22 -9.07 8.58 18.64
C LEU A 22 -8.29 7.60 17.77
N LEU A 23 -7.36 8.11 16.97
CA LEU A 23 -6.39 7.32 16.20
C LEU A 23 -5.07 7.27 16.95
N THR A 24 -4.51 6.08 17.08
CA THR A 24 -3.23 5.87 17.76
C THR A 24 -2.35 4.93 16.94
N ASP A 25 -1.07 5.25 16.84
CA ASP A 25 -0.04 4.35 16.34
C ASP A 25 1.17 4.44 17.25
N PHE A 26 1.63 3.31 17.71
CA PHE A 26 2.86 3.19 18.47
C PHE A 26 3.74 2.14 17.78
N THR A 27 4.90 2.57 17.33
CA THR A 27 5.88 1.70 16.70
C THR A 27 7.22 1.80 17.43
N THR A 28 7.75 0.67 17.85
CA THR A 28 9.12 0.55 18.36
C THR A 28 9.92 -0.39 17.50
N ALA A 29 11.17 -0.05 17.26
CA ALA A 29 12.08 -0.84 16.47
C ALA A 29 13.42 -0.98 17.18
N TRP A 30 13.83 -2.19 17.44
CA TRP A 30 15.10 -2.54 18.05
C TRP A 30 16.07 -3.07 17.00
N ASN A 31 17.11 -2.28 16.69
CA ASN A 31 18.21 -2.69 15.83
C ASN A 31 19.20 -3.51 16.64
N TYR A 32 18.98 -4.81 16.74
CA TYR A 32 19.78 -5.70 17.60
C TYR A 32 21.08 -6.17 16.94
N ASN A 33 21.16 -6.17 15.62
CA ASN A 33 22.35 -6.59 14.87
C ASN A 33 22.63 -5.64 13.69
N PRO A 34 23.25 -4.46 13.94
CA PRO A 34 23.47 -3.45 12.92
C PRO A 34 24.37 -3.88 11.76
N THR A 35 25.25 -4.86 11.98
CA THR A 35 26.17 -5.38 10.93
C THR A 35 25.46 -6.29 9.93
N HIS A 36 24.39 -6.95 10.33
CA HIS A 36 23.52 -7.79 9.49
C HIS A 36 22.12 -7.19 9.35
N MET A 37 21.99 -5.89 9.59
CA MET A 37 20.72 -5.18 9.48
C MET A 37 19.57 -5.85 10.25
N GLY A 38 19.90 -6.54 11.38
CA GLY A 38 18.95 -7.24 12.23
C GLY A 38 18.06 -6.25 13.00
N LYS A 39 16.76 -6.29 12.72
CA LYS A 39 15.76 -5.36 13.27
C LYS A 39 14.52 -6.11 13.71
N LEU A 40 14.12 -5.90 14.96
CA LEU A 40 12.83 -6.36 15.49
C LEU A 40 11.92 -5.15 15.66
N SER A 41 10.75 -5.15 15.04
CA SER A 41 9.78 -4.06 15.13
C SER A 41 8.46 -4.56 15.70
N LEU A 42 7.91 -3.77 16.61
CA LEU A 42 6.58 -3.94 17.19
C LEU A 42 5.75 -2.72 16.85
N SER A 43 4.58 -2.92 16.24
CA SER A 43 3.63 -1.84 15.96
C SER A 43 2.26 -2.21 16.50
N VAL A 44 1.66 -1.29 17.25
CA VAL A 44 0.32 -1.42 17.84
C VAL A 44 -0.44 -0.14 17.59
N GLY A 45 -1.68 -0.25 17.16
CA GLY A 45 -2.47 0.95 16.91
C GLY A 45 -3.86 0.65 16.38
N ASN A 46 -4.52 1.74 16.03
CA ASN A 46 -5.78 1.70 15.31
C ASN A 46 -5.79 2.74 14.19
N GLY A 47 -6.53 2.46 13.12
CA GLY A 47 -6.66 3.35 11.97
C GLY A 47 -7.90 3.04 11.17
N ASN A 48 -8.32 4.02 10.37
CA ASN A 48 -9.44 3.86 9.46
C ASN A 48 -8.92 3.54 8.06
N LYS A 49 -9.55 2.56 7.40
CA LYS A 49 -9.27 2.17 6.03
C LYS A 49 -10.55 2.18 5.21
N THR A 50 -10.42 2.42 3.91
CA THR A 50 -11.55 2.41 2.98
C THR A 50 -11.86 0.99 2.53
N TYR A 51 -13.15 0.69 2.34
CA TYR A 51 -13.59 -0.50 1.61
C TYR A 51 -13.35 -0.35 0.11
N SER A 52 -13.34 -1.47 -0.61
CA SER A 52 -13.29 -1.48 -2.08
C SER A 52 -14.63 -1.02 -2.68
N SER A 53 -14.56 -0.33 -3.83
CA SER A 53 -15.74 0.22 -4.49
C SER A 53 -16.69 -0.83 -5.06
N ILE A 54 -16.14 -1.91 -5.62
CA ILE A 54 -16.96 -2.98 -6.19
C ILE A 54 -17.85 -3.59 -5.12
N PHE A 55 -17.24 -3.82 -3.95
CA PHE A 55 -17.97 -4.29 -2.80
C PHE A 55 -19.05 -3.27 -2.34
N LEU A 56 -18.71 -1.97 -2.37
CA LEU A 56 -19.67 -0.91 -2.03
C LEU A 56 -20.81 -0.83 -3.04
N GLU A 57 -20.54 -1.02 -4.33
CA GLU A 57 -21.60 -1.06 -5.38
C GLU A 57 -22.52 -2.26 -5.18
N GLU A 58 -21.98 -3.46 -4.95
CA GLU A 58 -22.77 -4.67 -4.71
C GLU A 58 -23.64 -4.54 -3.44
N VAL A 59 -23.09 -3.96 -2.38
CA VAL A 59 -23.83 -3.67 -1.14
C VAL A 59 -24.89 -2.60 -1.38
N GLN A 60 -24.55 -1.57 -2.15
CA GLN A 60 -25.44 -0.47 -2.50
C GLN A 60 -26.68 -0.97 -3.25
N ASP A 61 -26.48 -1.79 -4.26
CA ASP A 61 -27.56 -2.41 -5.01
C ASP A 61 -28.44 -3.31 -4.11
N SER A 62 -27.83 -4.03 -3.22
CA SER A 62 -28.53 -4.89 -2.25
C SER A 62 -29.34 -4.09 -1.23
N LEU A 63 -28.81 -2.95 -0.77
CA LEU A 63 -29.51 -2.06 0.19
C LEU A 63 -30.66 -1.31 -0.47
N ILE A 64 -30.50 -0.83 -1.71
CA ILE A 64 -31.57 -0.20 -2.49
C ILE A 64 -32.72 -1.18 -2.66
N ASN A 65 -32.41 -2.42 -3.03
CA ASN A 65 -33.40 -3.49 -3.16
C ASN A 65 -34.10 -3.85 -1.83
N SER A 66 -33.46 -3.56 -0.70
CA SER A 66 -34.00 -3.77 0.65
C SER A 66 -34.77 -2.57 1.21
N GLY A 67 -34.88 -1.47 0.45
CA GLY A 67 -35.62 -0.27 0.83
C GLY A 67 -34.92 0.64 1.86
N LEU A 68 -33.63 0.45 2.10
CA LEU A 68 -32.84 1.25 3.00
C LEU A 68 -32.29 2.51 2.31
N LYS A 69 -32.34 3.66 3.03
CA LYS A 69 -31.77 4.90 2.53
C LYS A 69 -30.27 4.93 2.83
N LEU A 70 -29.48 5.03 1.78
CA LEU A 70 -28.02 5.04 1.81
C LEU A 70 -27.40 6.27 2.51
N ASP A 71 -28.12 7.41 2.48
CA ASP A 71 -27.62 8.69 2.98
C ASP A 71 -27.32 8.68 4.50
N ASP A 72 -27.85 7.69 5.22
CA ASP A 72 -27.68 7.55 6.66
C ASP A 72 -26.51 6.65 7.08
N LEU A 73 -25.82 5.98 6.14
CA LEU A 73 -24.81 4.99 6.43
C LEU A 73 -23.43 5.37 5.85
N ASP A 74 -22.41 5.45 6.71
CA ASP A 74 -21.03 5.73 6.31
C ASP A 74 -20.27 4.41 6.02
N PHE A 75 -20.56 3.81 4.85
CA PHE A 75 -19.94 2.54 4.43
C PHE A 75 -18.51 2.67 3.89
N GLU A 76 -17.99 3.89 3.78
CA GLU A 76 -16.71 4.08 3.09
C GLU A 76 -15.52 3.54 3.88
N TYR A 77 -15.64 3.33 5.18
CA TYR A 77 -14.51 3.06 6.05
C TYR A 77 -14.78 1.93 7.04
N TYR A 78 -13.69 1.25 7.40
CA TYR A 78 -13.65 0.33 8.53
C TYR A 78 -12.53 0.68 9.50
N ASN A 79 -12.71 0.38 10.78
CA ASN A 79 -11.68 0.51 11.81
C ASN A 79 -10.81 -0.73 11.83
N ASP A 80 -9.50 -0.54 11.78
CA ASP A 80 -8.49 -1.61 11.84
C ASP A 80 -7.64 -1.43 13.09
N TYR A 81 -7.86 -2.27 14.10
CA TYR A 81 -6.98 -2.38 15.27
C TYR A 81 -5.95 -3.44 14.97
N TYR A 82 -4.66 -3.10 15.09
CA TYR A 82 -3.59 -4.00 14.70
C TYR A 82 -2.51 -4.15 15.75
N PHE A 83 -1.96 -5.33 15.76
CA PHE A 83 -0.73 -5.71 16.42
C PHE A 83 0.17 -6.38 15.38
N ARG A 84 1.39 -5.87 15.18
CA ARG A 84 2.35 -6.43 14.24
C ARG A 84 3.70 -6.59 14.92
N LEU A 85 4.25 -7.78 14.83
CA LEU A 85 5.59 -8.09 15.31
C LEU A 85 6.41 -8.62 14.14
N HIS A 86 7.40 -7.88 13.68
CA HIS A 86 8.20 -8.23 12.52
C HIS A 86 9.68 -8.26 12.89
N ASN A 87 10.37 -9.28 12.41
CA ASN A 87 11.82 -9.39 12.49
C ASN A 87 12.40 -9.45 11.08
N THR A 88 13.47 -8.70 10.84
CA THR A 88 14.23 -8.74 9.60
C THR A 88 15.71 -8.94 9.91
N ILE A 89 16.38 -9.73 9.09
CA ILE A 89 17.84 -9.96 9.20
C ILE A 89 18.43 -10.21 7.83
N GLU A 90 19.58 -9.64 7.56
CA GLU A 90 20.37 -9.97 6.40
C GLU A 90 21.14 -11.27 6.66
N VAL A 91 20.85 -12.30 5.87
CA VAL A 91 21.50 -13.62 5.98
C VAL A 91 22.82 -13.63 5.23
N THR A 92 22.83 -13.07 4.03
CA THR A 92 24.02 -12.84 3.22
C THR A 92 23.91 -11.48 2.54
N ASN A 93 25.00 -10.98 2.01
CA ASN A 93 25.01 -9.63 1.41
C ASN A 93 23.93 -9.47 0.34
N GLY A 94 23.03 -8.52 0.56
CA GLY A 94 21.89 -8.25 -0.34
C GLY A 94 20.73 -9.24 -0.21
N PHE A 95 20.81 -10.26 0.65
CA PHE A 95 19.72 -11.19 0.88
C PHE A 95 19.19 -11.07 2.31
N THR A 96 17.98 -10.56 2.44
CA THR A 96 17.30 -10.30 3.72
C THR A 96 16.10 -11.23 3.87
N VAL A 97 15.96 -11.83 5.04
CA VAL A 97 14.80 -12.61 5.44
C VAL A 97 14.00 -11.83 6.49
N GLY A 98 12.74 -11.65 6.22
CA GLY A 98 11.77 -11.10 7.15
C GLY A 98 10.81 -12.17 7.64
N THR A 99 10.45 -12.14 8.91
CA THR A 99 9.38 -12.95 9.49
C THR A 99 8.48 -12.06 10.31
N GLY A 100 7.18 -12.27 10.25
CA GLY A 100 6.23 -11.42 10.96
C GLY A 100 5.02 -12.18 11.46
N LEU A 101 4.36 -11.58 12.43
CA LEU A 101 3.05 -11.98 12.93
C LEU A 101 2.14 -10.76 12.90
N ASP A 102 1.10 -10.82 12.10
CA ASP A 102 0.10 -9.78 11.98
C ASP A 102 -1.20 -10.25 12.64
N TYR A 103 -1.73 -9.43 13.53
CA TYR A 103 -3.04 -9.64 14.12
C TYR A 103 -3.88 -8.37 13.93
N HIS A 104 -5.04 -8.53 13.31
CA HIS A 104 -5.95 -7.44 13.03
C HIS A 104 -7.34 -7.73 13.57
N ILE A 105 -8.00 -6.70 14.09
CA ILE A 105 -9.41 -6.71 14.42
C ILE A 105 -10.05 -5.57 13.62
N ARG A 106 -10.89 -5.92 12.67
CA ARG A 106 -11.56 -4.97 11.79
C ARG A 106 -13.05 -4.95 12.08
N LYS A 107 -13.64 -3.76 12.07
CA LYS A 107 -15.07 -3.56 12.23
C LYS A 107 -15.51 -2.36 11.38
N ALA A 108 -16.77 -2.34 10.95
CA ALA A 108 -17.33 -1.18 10.27
C ALA A 108 -17.17 0.08 11.13
N ALA A 109 -16.93 1.22 10.49
CA ALA A 109 -16.69 2.48 11.20
C ALA A 109 -17.98 3.16 11.67
N ASP A 110 -19.15 2.73 11.23
CA ASP A 110 -20.43 3.32 11.60
C ASP A 110 -20.93 2.74 12.93
N ASN A 111 -21.01 3.60 13.95
CA ASN A 111 -21.49 3.22 15.28
C ASN A 111 -23.00 2.88 15.33
N LYS A 112 -23.80 3.31 14.35
CA LYS A 112 -25.22 2.94 14.24
C LYS A 112 -25.41 1.44 13.99
N LEU A 113 -24.36 0.78 13.51
CA LEU A 113 -24.34 -0.62 13.13
C LEU A 113 -23.74 -1.55 14.21
N ASP A 114 -23.05 -0.99 15.22
CA ASP A 114 -22.60 -1.75 16.39
C ASP A 114 -23.79 -2.41 17.16
N ASN A 115 -25.00 -1.87 16.99
CA ASN A 115 -26.24 -2.47 17.54
C ASN A 115 -26.82 -3.61 16.69
N LEU A 116 -26.24 -3.87 15.51
CA LEU A 116 -26.64 -4.96 14.62
C LEU A 116 -26.01 -6.31 15.00
N ASP A 117 -25.15 -6.35 16.01
CA ASP A 117 -24.63 -7.61 16.57
C ASP A 117 -25.70 -8.47 17.26
N THR A 118 -26.92 -7.96 17.40
CA THR A 118 -28.04 -8.75 17.91
C THR A 118 -28.74 -9.51 16.76
N PRO A 119 -29.01 -10.80 16.93
CA PRO A 119 -29.71 -11.61 15.91
C PRO A 119 -31.03 -11.01 15.42
N SER A 120 -31.70 -10.20 16.24
CA SER A 120 -32.98 -9.54 15.94
C SER A 120 -32.83 -8.37 14.95
N SER A 121 -31.71 -7.65 14.97
CA SER A 121 -31.48 -6.53 14.04
C SER A 121 -31.02 -7.03 12.67
N ILE A 122 -30.28 -8.14 12.62
CA ILE A 122 -29.94 -8.83 11.36
C ILE A 122 -31.21 -9.42 10.72
N ALA A 123 -32.17 -9.86 11.49
CA ALA A 123 -33.45 -10.39 10.98
C ALA A 123 -34.37 -9.29 10.38
N MET A 124 -34.15 -8.00 10.71
CA MET A 124 -34.84 -6.89 10.03
C MET A 124 -34.38 -6.72 8.57
N PHE A 125 -33.12 -7.06 8.28
CA PHE A 125 -32.63 -7.20 6.93
C PHE A 125 -33.02 -8.59 6.44
N ASN A 126 -34.25 -8.78 6.00
CA ASN A 126 -34.79 -10.04 5.48
C ASN A 126 -34.10 -10.44 4.16
N THR A 127 -32.78 -10.36 4.15
CA THR A 127 -31.94 -10.57 3.00
C THR A 127 -31.16 -11.85 3.21
N ASN A 128 -31.38 -12.80 2.34
CA ASN A 128 -30.44 -13.88 2.05
C ASN A 128 -29.09 -13.35 1.53
N ASN A 129 -28.77 -12.06 1.76
CA ASN A 129 -27.55 -11.41 1.34
C ASN A 129 -26.47 -11.64 2.39
N ASP A 130 -25.81 -12.80 2.27
CA ASP A 130 -24.59 -13.14 3.03
C ASP A 130 -23.51 -12.07 2.95
N GLU A 131 -23.50 -11.22 1.92
CA GLU A 131 -22.47 -10.20 1.69
C GLU A 131 -22.60 -9.00 2.60
N ILE A 132 -23.82 -8.50 2.83
CA ILE A 132 -24.07 -7.41 3.78
C ILE A 132 -23.70 -7.87 5.19
N THR A 133 -24.11 -9.08 5.55
CA THR A 133 -23.80 -9.68 6.85
C THR A 133 -22.29 -9.88 7.03
N LYS A 134 -21.54 -10.20 5.97
CA LYS A 134 -20.07 -10.32 6.00
C LYS A 134 -19.40 -8.98 6.23
N MET A 135 -19.92 -7.87 5.68
CA MET A 135 -19.41 -6.53 5.85
C MET A 135 -19.43 -6.06 7.31
N TYR A 136 -20.52 -6.35 8.02
CA TYR A 136 -20.74 -5.91 9.38
C TYR A 136 -20.13 -6.82 10.43
N ARG A 137 -19.78 -8.03 10.08
CA ARG A 137 -19.12 -8.93 11.04
C ARG A 137 -17.76 -8.40 11.44
N ARG A 138 -17.53 -8.35 12.72
CA ARG A 138 -16.20 -8.13 13.29
C ARG A 138 -15.25 -9.18 12.76
N GLN A 139 -14.32 -8.76 11.94
CA GLN A 139 -13.29 -9.61 11.35
C GLN A 139 -12.07 -9.65 12.26
N LYS A 140 -11.59 -10.85 12.56
CA LYS A 140 -10.32 -11.07 13.24
C LYS A 140 -9.40 -11.84 12.31
N ILE A 141 -8.14 -11.42 12.23
CA ILE A 141 -7.14 -12.02 11.36
C ILE A 141 -5.90 -12.30 12.17
N PHE A 142 -5.41 -13.52 12.09
CA PHE A 142 -4.08 -13.90 12.53
C PHE A 142 -3.33 -14.41 11.32
N ALA A 143 -2.25 -13.72 10.92
CA ALA A 143 -1.50 -14.01 9.71
C ALA A 143 0.01 -13.93 9.95
N PRO A 144 0.72 -15.04 10.05
CA PRO A 144 2.16 -15.07 9.86
C PRO A 144 2.55 -14.62 8.46
N VAL A 145 3.66 -13.88 8.38
CA VAL A 145 4.22 -13.32 7.15
C VAL A 145 5.69 -13.72 7.04
N VAL A 146 6.11 -14.13 5.86
CA VAL A 146 7.51 -14.35 5.50
C VAL A 146 7.84 -13.49 4.29
N THR A 147 8.93 -12.75 4.37
CA THR A 147 9.40 -11.87 3.30
C THR A 147 10.84 -12.23 2.95
N LEU A 148 11.12 -12.45 1.68
CA LEU A 148 12.46 -12.64 1.15
C LEU A 148 12.77 -11.44 0.26
N THR A 149 13.86 -10.73 0.53
CA THR A 149 14.31 -9.62 -0.30
C THR A 149 15.72 -9.92 -0.78
N TRP A 150 15.92 -9.85 -2.08
CA TRP A 150 17.21 -10.12 -2.69
C TRP A 150 17.59 -9.03 -3.69
N THR A 151 18.80 -8.51 -3.47
CA THR A 151 19.45 -7.56 -4.37
C THR A 151 20.85 -8.10 -4.68
N PRO A 152 21.06 -8.70 -5.87
CA PRO A 152 22.38 -9.21 -6.25
C PRO A 152 23.45 -8.10 -6.23
N GLU A 153 24.69 -8.49 -5.96
CA GLU A 153 25.86 -7.60 -5.96
C GLU A 153 25.62 -6.25 -5.23
N GLN A 154 25.00 -6.34 -4.05
CA GLN A 154 24.70 -5.16 -3.25
C GLN A 154 25.97 -4.54 -2.68
N TYR A 155 26.32 -3.34 -3.16
CA TYR A 155 27.40 -2.54 -2.56
C TYR A 155 26.92 -1.91 -1.26
N TYR A 156 27.79 -1.95 -0.24
CA TYR A 156 27.50 -1.38 1.08
C TYR A 156 28.72 -0.68 1.66
N ARG A 157 28.46 0.16 2.66
CA ARG A 157 29.49 0.77 3.51
C ARG A 157 29.12 0.62 4.97
N PHE A 158 30.09 0.73 5.84
CA PHE A 158 29.83 0.80 7.27
C PHE A 158 29.96 2.25 7.75
N GLU A 159 28.87 2.76 8.33
CA GLU A 159 28.86 4.03 9.05
C GLU A 159 28.59 3.77 10.52
N ARG A 160 29.47 4.22 11.42
CA ARG A 160 29.31 4.01 12.86
C ARG A 160 28.97 2.55 13.24
N ARG A 161 29.56 1.57 12.53
CA ARG A 161 29.31 0.12 12.66
C ARG A 161 27.93 -0.36 12.19
N GLN A 162 27.17 0.49 11.57
CA GLN A 162 25.92 0.11 10.91
C GLN A 162 26.20 -0.12 9.42
N LYS A 163 25.75 -1.26 8.90
CA LYS A 163 25.79 -1.54 7.47
C LYS A 163 24.74 -0.70 6.75
N ILE A 164 25.16 0.01 5.72
CA ILE A 164 24.30 0.85 4.89
C ILE A 164 24.47 0.43 3.44
N TYR A 165 23.40 0.09 2.78
CA TYR A 165 23.39 -0.18 1.35
C TYR A 165 23.62 1.11 0.56
N VAL A 166 24.42 1.03 -0.50
CA VAL A 166 24.72 2.17 -1.35
C VAL A 166 24.03 2.06 -2.68
N ARG A 167 24.32 1.00 -3.44
CA ARG A 167 23.75 0.75 -4.77
C ARG A 167 23.89 -0.71 -5.15
N SER A 168 23.15 -1.11 -6.17
CA SER A 168 23.35 -2.36 -6.91
C SER A 168 23.13 -2.10 -8.40
N PRO A 169 23.84 -2.77 -9.31
CA PRO A 169 23.53 -2.73 -10.73
C PRO A 169 22.34 -3.63 -11.09
N TYR A 170 21.83 -4.42 -10.15
CA TYR A 170 20.74 -5.38 -10.35
C TYR A 170 19.45 -4.93 -9.66
N PRO A 171 18.28 -5.43 -10.11
CA PRO A 171 17.02 -5.18 -9.45
C PRO A 171 16.96 -5.79 -8.05
N THR A 172 16.15 -5.17 -7.20
CA THR A 172 15.70 -5.75 -5.94
C THR A 172 14.45 -6.57 -6.19
N VAL A 173 14.50 -7.84 -5.83
CA VAL A 173 13.36 -8.77 -5.88
C VAL A 173 12.88 -9.02 -4.46
N LYS A 174 11.59 -8.79 -4.23
CA LYS A 174 10.94 -9.05 -2.94
C LYS A 174 9.80 -10.03 -3.13
N LEU A 175 9.86 -11.16 -2.43
CA LEU A 175 8.80 -12.16 -2.37
C LEU A 175 8.20 -12.15 -0.97
N GLN A 176 6.89 -11.98 -0.88
CA GLN A 176 6.16 -12.03 0.39
C GLN A 176 5.11 -13.12 0.36
N PHE A 177 5.11 -13.94 1.38
CA PHE A 177 4.09 -14.94 1.63
C PHE A 177 3.40 -14.62 2.96
N SER A 178 2.06 -14.61 2.95
CA SER A 178 1.24 -14.41 4.13
C SER A 178 0.13 -15.46 4.18
N LYS A 179 -0.12 -16.02 5.35
CA LYS A 179 -1.16 -17.04 5.55
C LYS A 179 -2.07 -16.67 6.69
N GLY A 180 -3.35 -16.43 6.38
CA GLY A 180 -4.40 -16.31 7.40
C GLY A 180 -4.81 -17.68 7.94
N PHE A 181 -4.79 -17.83 9.26
CA PHE A 181 -5.19 -19.07 9.94
C PHE A 181 -6.56 -18.90 10.59
N ARG A 182 -7.59 -19.49 9.98
CA ARG A 182 -8.93 -19.48 10.56
C ARG A 182 -8.98 -20.31 11.86
N GLY A 183 -9.62 -19.75 12.89
CA GLY A 183 -9.78 -20.40 14.20
C GLY A 183 -8.66 -20.12 15.20
N VAL A 184 -7.44 -19.77 14.75
CA VAL A 184 -6.32 -19.44 15.64
C VAL A 184 -6.53 -18.04 16.21
N LEU A 185 -6.42 -17.89 17.55
CA LEU A 185 -6.68 -16.65 18.28
C LEU A 185 -8.03 -16.00 17.93
N GLY A 186 -9.03 -16.83 17.60
CA GLY A 186 -10.35 -16.36 17.19
C GLY A 186 -10.40 -15.75 15.79
N SER A 187 -9.38 -15.98 14.94
CA SER A 187 -9.35 -15.53 13.55
C SER A 187 -10.52 -16.09 12.77
N THR A 188 -11.21 -15.22 12.04
CA THR A 188 -12.35 -15.57 11.18
C THR A 188 -11.93 -15.74 9.73
N SER A 189 -10.75 -15.22 9.35
CA SER A 189 -10.21 -15.22 8.00
C SER A 189 -9.25 -16.37 7.74
N GLY A 190 -9.29 -16.95 6.55
CA GLY A 190 -8.38 -17.99 6.11
C GLY A 190 -8.01 -17.82 4.65
N TYR A 191 -6.72 -17.56 4.34
CA TYR A 191 -6.22 -17.35 2.98
C TYR A 191 -4.74 -17.69 2.88
N ASN A 192 -4.26 -17.87 1.67
CA ASN A 192 -2.83 -17.77 1.33
C ASN A 192 -2.66 -16.62 0.36
N ARG A 193 -1.71 -15.75 0.62
CA ARG A 193 -1.35 -14.59 -0.20
C ARG A 193 0.11 -14.66 -0.58
N VAL A 194 0.39 -14.53 -1.87
CA VAL A 194 1.74 -14.46 -2.43
C VAL A 194 1.88 -13.17 -3.22
N GLU A 195 2.91 -12.40 -2.94
CA GLU A 195 3.21 -11.16 -3.66
C GLU A 195 4.68 -11.16 -4.08
N LEU A 196 4.92 -10.72 -5.29
CA LEU A 196 6.26 -10.54 -5.86
C LEU A 196 6.40 -9.10 -6.35
N ASP A 197 7.44 -8.42 -5.88
CA ASP A 197 7.81 -7.07 -6.32
C ASP A 197 9.22 -7.10 -6.91
N VAL A 198 9.41 -6.41 -8.02
CA VAL A 198 10.71 -6.21 -8.66
C VAL A 198 10.88 -4.72 -8.91
N SER A 199 11.94 -4.14 -8.38
CA SER A 199 12.19 -2.70 -8.54
C SER A 199 13.66 -2.41 -8.78
N GLN A 200 13.94 -1.38 -9.58
CA GLN A 200 15.30 -0.90 -9.81
C GLN A 200 15.30 0.58 -10.18
N ASN A 201 16.38 1.23 -9.79
CA ASN A 201 16.76 2.55 -10.30
C ASN A 201 18.01 2.41 -11.15
N ILE A 202 17.87 2.66 -12.46
CA ILE A 202 18.95 2.56 -13.45
C ILE A 202 19.42 3.98 -13.75
N GLN A 203 20.65 4.30 -13.36
CA GLN A 203 21.28 5.54 -13.75
C GLN A 203 21.87 5.37 -15.16
N LEU A 204 21.30 6.07 -16.13
CA LEU A 204 21.77 6.03 -17.52
C LEU A 204 22.92 7.00 -17.77
N ASP A 205 22.87 8.17 -17.11
CA ASP A 205 23.85 9.24 -17.20
C ASP A 205 23.81 10.07 -15.92
N LEU A 206 24.68 11.07 -15.76
CA LEU A 206 24.73 11.94 -14.57
C LEU A 206 23.36 12.56 -14.20
N MET A 207 22.52 12.82 -15.20
CA MET A 207 21.23 13.49 -15.04
C MET A 207 20.05 12.69 -15.60
N LYS A 208 20.26 11.44 -16.03
CA LYS A 208 19.21 10.63 -16.64
C LYS A 208 19.06 9.32 -15.88
N SER A 209 17.86 9.00 -15.52
CA SER A 209 17.56 7.75 -14.83
C SER A 209 16.23 7.14 -15.25
N ILE A 210 16.15 5.82 -15.14
CA ILE A 210 14.91 5.07 -15.25
C ILE A 210 14.65 4.39 -13.93
N HIS A 211 13.46 4.62 -13.38
CA HIS A 211 12.96 3.91 -12.22
C HIS A 211 11.83 3.01 -12.67
N TYR A 212 11.82 1.76 -12.25
CA TYR A 212 10.70 0.88 -12.51
C TYR A 212 10.35 0.04 -11.27
N HIS A 213 9.08 -0.26 -11.16
CA HIS A 213 8.52 -1.19 -10.17
C HIS A 213 7.47 -2.06 -10.86
N ILE A 214 7.61 -3.36 -10.72
CA ILE A 214 6.67 -4.37 -11.20
C ILE A 214 6.22 -5.16 -9.99
N GLY A 215 4.92 -5.17 -9.73
CA GLY A 215 4.31 -5.92 -8.64
C GLY A 215 3.26 -6.89 -9.15
N MET A 216 3.20 -8.07 -8.58
CA MET A 216 2.15 -9.04 -8.84
C MET A 216 1.79 -9.79 -7.56
N GLY A 217 0.54 -10.17 -7.46
CA GLY A 217 0.07 -10.94 -6.32
C GLY A 217 -1.16 -11.77 -6.64
N PHE A 218 -1.34 -12.79 -5.83
CA PHE A 218 -2.56 -13.58 -5.89
C PHE A 218 -2.91 -14.18 -4.53
N PHE A 219 -4.20 -14.43 -4.34
CA PHE A 219 -4.76 -15.10 -3.18
C PHE A 219 -5.29 -16.48 -3.57
N SER A 220 -5.09 -17.45 -2.70
CA SER A 220 -5.64 -18.79 -2.83
C SER A 220 -6.21 -19.30 -1.51
N ASN A 221 -7.02 -20.36 -1.59
CA ASN A 221 -7.65 -20.98 -0.43
C ASN A 221 -8.45 -19.99 0.44
N GLN A 222 -9.15 -19.09 -0.18
CA GLN A 222 -10.04 -18.16 0.51
C GLN A 222 -11.23 -18.92 1.07
N LYS A 223 -11.27 -19.11 2.39
CA LYS A 223 -12.40 -19.73 3.10
C LYS A 223 -13.38 -18.70 3.67
N SER A 224 -13.04 -17.43 3.59
CA SER A 224 -13.91 -16.32 3.91
C SER A 224 -13.60 -15.20 2.93
N GLU A 225 -14.60 -14.72 2.24
CA GLU A 225 -14.50 -13.64 1.26
C GLU A 225 -14.51 -12.30 1.98
N TYR A 226 -13.39 -11.95 2.61
CA TYR A 226 -13.21 -10.61 3.17
C TYR A 226 -12.34 -9.79 2.22
N PHE A 227 -12.94 -8.88 1.50
CA PHE A 227 -12.26 -7.96 0.58
C PHE A 227 -11.17 -7.11 1.24
N THR A 228 -11.23 -6.95 2.56
CA THR A 228 -10.23 -6.21 3.32
C THR A 228 -8.87 -6.91 3.40
N ASP A 229 -8.78 -8.18 3.02
CA ASP A 229 -7.53 -8.95 3.01
C ASP A 229 -6.76 -8.81 1.69
N PHE A 230 -7.38 -8.27 0.66
CA PHE A 230 -6.79 -8.11 -0.66
C PHE A 230 -5.76 -6.97 -0.71
N ALA A 231 -4.95 -6.93 -1.76
CA ALA A 231 -3.99 -5.87 -1.97
C ALA A 231 -4.68 -4.55 -2.33
N PHE A 232 -4.26 -3.48 -1.68
CA PHE A 232 -4.68 -2.13 -2.03
C PHE A 232 -3.59 -1.46 -2.88
N PHE A 233 -3.97 -0.91 -4.02
CA PHE A 233 -3.08 -0.16 -4.91
C PHE A 233 -2.92 1.30 -4.46
N SER A 234 -2.97 1.55 -3.16
CA SER A 234 -2.79 2.87 -2.59
C SER A 234 -1.30 3.18 -2.36
N LYS A 235 -1.02 4.46 -2.18
CA LYS A 235 0.32 5.03 -1.99
C LYS A 235 1.23 4.33 -0.98
N ARG A 236 0.68 3.54 -0.05
CA ARG A 236 1.44 2.93 1.04
C ARG A 236 1.98 1.53 0.75
N ASN A 237 1.65 0.97 -0.40
CA ASN A 237 2.07 -0.38 -0.77
C ASN A 237 3.39 -0.43 -1.55
N PHE A 238 4.01 0.72 -1.78
CA PHE A 238 5.26 0.81 -2.51
C PHE A 238 6.49 0.67 -1.61
N PRO A 239 7.62 0.22 -2.17
CA PRO A 239 8.89 0.23 -1.46
C PRO A 239 9.21 1.62 -0.91
N GLU A 240 9.78 1.69 0.29
CA GLU A 240 10.14 2.95 0.97
C GLU A 240 11.09 3.86 0.16
N THR A 241 11.68 3.33 -0.92
CA THR A 241 12.61 4.05 -1.79
C THR A 241 11.96 4.88 -2.90
N TRP A 242 10.65 4.72 -3.10
CA TRP A 242 9.91 5.51 -4.08
C TRP A 242 9.35 6.78 -3.46
N ASP A 243 9.45 7.88 -4.20
CA ASP A 243 8.77 9.11 -3.82
C ASP A 243 7.26 8.91 -3.96
N ASP A 244 6.59 8.71 -2.84
CA ASP A 244 5.13 8.59 -2.75
C ASP A 244 4.39 9.83 -3.28
N GLY A 245 5.14 10.88 -3.57
CA GLY A 245 4.58 12.14 -4.03
C GLY A 245 3.87 11.99 -5.38
N ILE A 246 4.59 11.60 -6.42
CA ILE A 246 4.11 11.58 -7.80
C ILE A 246 4.50 10.30 -8.55
N GLY A 247 5.70 9.78 -8.36
CA GLY A 247 6.16 8.56 -9.02
C GLY A 247 5.74 7.28 -8.28
N GLY A 248 5.58 6.17 -8.99
CA GLY A 248 5.36 4.84 -8.39
C GLY A 248 3.97 4.59 -7.80
N VAL A 249 3.00 5.46 -8.05
CA VAL A 249 1.61 5.33 -7.60
C VAL A 249 0.64 5.66 -8.74
N PHE A 250 -0.59 5.17 -8.64
CA PHE A 250 -1.68 5.65 -9.48
C PHE A 250 -2.17 6.99 -8.93
N ASN A 251 -2.20 8.01 -9.78
CA ASN A 251 -2.54 9.38 -9.40
C ASN A 251 -4.00 9.73 -9.63
N LEU A 252 -4.62 9.11 -10.63
CA LEU A 252 -6.00 9.33 -11.04
C LEU A 252 -6.93 8.17 -10.71
N LEU A 253 -6.38 7.01 -10.31
CA LEU A 253 -7.20 5.89 -9.89
C LEU A 253 -8.04 6.32 -8.67
N ASP A 254 -9.36 6.33 -8.82
CA ASP A 254 -10.29 6.73 -7.76
C ASP A 254 -10.05 5.87 -6.52
N ARG A 255 -10.13 6.50 -5.36
CA ARG A 255 -10.05 5.80 -4.06
C ARG A 255 -11.06 4.67 -3.93
N ARG A 256 -12.18 4.78 -4.62
CA ARG A 256 -13.19 3.73 -4.69
C ARG A 256 -12.74 2.51 -5.48
N PHE A 257 -11.80 2.64 -6.39
CA PHE A 257 -11.19 1.54 -7.16
C PHE A 257 -9.87 1.03 -6.56
N TYR A 258 -9.57 1.37 -5.32
CA TYR A 258 -8.50 0.73 -4.56
C TYR A 258 -8.86 -0.71 -4.28
N ASN A 259 -8.70 -1.53 -5.28
CA ASN A 259 -9.20 -2.84 -5.19
C ASN A 259 -8.27 -3.80 -4.63
N ALA A 260 -8.84 -4.19 -3.68
CA ALA A 260 -9.07 -5.49 -3.33
C ALA A 260 -9.22 -6.39 -4.55
N SER A 261 -8.16 -6.99 -5.01
CA SER A 261 -8.23 -8.03 -6.03
C SER A 261 -7.51 -9.27 -5.53
N ASP A 262 -8.12 -10.42 -5.81
CA ASP A 262 -7.52 -11.72 -5.57
C ASP A 262 -6.29 -11.97 -6.45
N THR A 263 -6.22 -11.29 -7.60
CA THR A 263 -5.09 -11.39 -8.53
C THR A 263 -4.83 -10.04 -9.17
N TYR A 264 -3.57 -9.64 -9.23
CA TYR A 264 -3.20 -8.40 -9.89
C TYR A 264 -1.78 -8.45 -10.47
N ILE A 265 -1.57 -7.62 -11.50
CA ILE A 265 -0.26 -7.23 -12.01
C ILE A 265 -0.26 -5.72 -12.14
N GLN A 266 0.75 -5.07 -11.58
CA GLN A 266 0.95 -3.63 -11.70
C GLN A 266 2.38 -3.33 -12.15
N ASN A 267 2.56 -2.25 -12.88
CA ASN A 267 3.87 -1.72 -13.19
C ASN A 267 3.86 -0.18 -13.15
N HIS A 268 4.98 0.38 -12.76
CA HIS A 268 5.25 1.80 -12.77
C HIS A 268 6.62 2.02 -13.36
N ILE A 269 6.70 2.89 -14.35
CA ILE A 269 7.95 3.28 -14.99
C ILE A 269 8.02 4.81 -14.97
N MET A 270 9.15 5.32 -14.53
CA MET A 270 9.45 6.74 -14.56
C MET A 270 10.80 6.96 -15.24
N TYR A 271 10.82 7.75 -16.28
CA TYR A 271 12.04 8.23 -16.91
C TYR A 271 12.28 9.68 -16.53
N GLU A 272 13.44 9.97 -15.99
CA GLU A 272 13.85 11.30 -15.58
C GLU A 272 15.01 11.79 -16.46
N SER A 273 14.89 13.02 -16.96
CA SER A 273 15.93 13.71 -17.73
C SER A 273 15.74 15.22 -17.66
N PRO A 274 16.80 16.03 -17.60
CA PRO A 274 16.66 17.48 -17.64
C PRO A 274 16.35 18.04 -19.03
N PHE A 275 16.36 17.20 -20.07
CA PHE A 275 16.28 17.63 -21.46
C PHE A 275 15.32 16.76 -22.27
N LEU A 276 14.01 16.95 -22.08
CA LEU A 276 12.97 16.29 -22.87
C LEU A 276 12.25 17.31 -23.78
N ILE A 277 11.30 18.04 -23.21
CA ILE A 277 10.47 18.99 -23.95
C ILE A 277 10.91 20.44 -23.68
N LEU A 278 11.29 20.75 -22.45
CA LEU A 278 11.67 22.10 -22.04
C LEU A 278 12.97 22.60 -22.67
N ASN A 279 13.78 21.70 -23.22
CA ASN A 279 14.95 22.09 -23.99
C ASN A 279 14.59 22.95 -25.22
N PHE A 280 13.40 22.80 -25.76
CA PHE A 280 12.90 23.61 -26.87
C PHE A 280 12.35 24.97 -26.44
N VAL A 281 12.29 25.27 -25.13
CA VAL A 281 11.78 26.53 -24.59
C VAL A 281 12.94 27.34 -23.96
N PRO A 282 13.51 28.33 -24.69
CA PRO A 282 14.77 28.99 -24.29
C PRO A 282 14.73 29.72 -22.95
N VAL A 283 13.55 30.11 -22.50
CA VAL A 283 13.37 30.86 -21.24
C VAL A 283 13.50 29.94 -20.02
N ILE A 284 13.06 28.69 -20.12
CA ILE A 284 12.99 27.74 -19.00
C ILE A 284 14.25 26.87 -18.94
N SER A 285 14.93 26.68 -20.06
CA SER A 285 16.15 25.85 -20.14
C SER A 285 17.34 26.35 -19.30
N LYS A 286 17.27 27.57 -18.76
CA LYS A 286 18.31 28.15 -17.90
C LYS A 286 18.24 27.69 -16.42
N GLY A 287 17.16 27.02 -16.04
CA GLY A 287 16.98 26.49 -14.67
C GLY A 287 17.34 25.00 -14.59
N VAL A 288 17.85 24.54 -13.45
CA VAL A 288 18.04 23.12 -13.17
C VAL A 288 16.68 22.50 -12.84
N VAL A 289 15.96 22.09 -13.87
CA VAL A 289 14.66 21.44 -13.75
C VAL A 289 14.75 20.05 -14.38
N SER A 290 14.34 19.03 -13.61
CA SER A 290 14.20 17.67 -14.14
C SER A 290 12.81 17.51 -14.77
N GLU A 291 12.78 16.91 -15.92
CA GLU A 291 11.54 16.48 -16.58
C GLU A 291 11.36 14.98 -16.38
N ARG A 292 10.12 14.56 -16.16
CA ARG A 292 9.78 13.17 -15.88
C ARG A 292 8.63 12.70 -16.75
N LEU A 293 8.79 11.53 -17.33
CA LEU A 293 7.72 10.79 -18.00
C LEU A 293 7.29 9.64 -17.12
N TYR A 294 6.00 9.49 -16.95
CA TYR A 294 5.39 8.45 -16.12
C TYR A 294 4.54 7.53 -16.96
N LEU A 295 4.66 6.24 -16.72
CA LEU A 295 3.77 5.21 -17.25
C LEU A 295 3.44 4.24 -16.12
N SER A 296 2.18 4.16 -15.79
CA SER A 296 1.68 3.22 -14.80
C SER A 296 0.58 2.36 -15.41
N HIS A 297 0.61 1.06 -15.15
CA HIS A 297 -0.38 0.13 -15.67
C HIS A 297 -0.80 -0.85 -14.58
N LEU A 298 -2.12 -1.10 -14.48
CA LEU A 298 -2.73 -2.07 -13.61
C LEU A 298 -3.61 -3.01 -14.41
N TYR A 299 -3.44 -4.29 -14.15
CA TYR A 299 -4.36 -5.32 -14.59
C TYR A 299 -4.87 -6.12 -13.39
N ASN A 300 -6.18 -6.21 -13.26
CA ASN A 300 -6.85 -7.12 -12.35
C ASN A 300 -8.16 -7.61 -12.99
N PRO A 301 -8.82 -8.66 -12.48
CA PRO A 301 -10.05 -9.21 -13.05
C PRO A 301 -11.21 -8.22 -13.15
N TYR A 302 -11.27 -7.23 -12.26
CA TYR A 302 -12.38 -6.27 -12.14
C TYR A 302 -12.20 -5.07 -13.05
N ILE A 303 -11.10 -4.34 -12.92
CA ILE A 303 -10.79 -3.16 -13.74
C ILE A 303 -10.30 -3.58 -15.12
N ARG A 304 -9.76 -4.81 -15.22
CA ARG A 304 -9.06 -5.34 -16.39
C ARG A 304 -7.81 -4.51 -16.69
N SER A 305 -7.83 -3.65 -17.73
CA SER A 305 -6.67 -2.84 -18.12
C SER A 305 -6.92 -1.38 -17.78
N TYR A 306 -6.10 -0.85 -16.87
CA TYR A 306 -6.06 0.56 -16.50
C TYR A 306 -4.64 1.10 -16.69
N THR A 307 -4.49 2.23 -17.35
CA THR A 307 -3.19 2.83 -17.67
C THR A 307 -3.22 4.32 -17.36
N GLU A 308 -2.17 4.81 -16.70
CA GLU A 308 -1.90 6.23 -16.54
C GLU A 308 -0.62 6.61 -17.26
N VAL A 309 -0.65 7.71 -18.00
CA VAL A 309 0.52 8.33 -18.61
C VAL A 309 0.64 9.73 -18.09
N GLY A 310 1.83 10.14 -17.71
CA GLY A 310 2.05 11.46 -17.13
C GLY A 310 3.34 12.12 -17.64
N TYR A 311 3.33 13.44 -17.57
CA TYR A 311 4.49 14.29 -17.76
C TYR A 311 4.61 15.24 -16.57
N GLY A 312 5.80 15.32 -16.02
CA GLY A 312 6.06 16.18 -14.86
C GLY A 312 7.34 16.96 -15.00
N ILE A 313 7.39 18.05 -14.27
CA ILE A 313 8.57 18.89 -14.10
C ILE A 313 8.82 19.10 -12.60
N GLY A 314 10.07 19.20 -12.21
CA GLY A 314 10.36 19.45 -10.82
C GLY A 314 11.82 19.72 -10.53
N ASN A 315 12.05 20.12 -9.31
CA ASN A 315 13.37 20.30 -8.73
C ASN A 315 13.34 19.86 -7.25
N LYS A 316 14.35 20.23 -6.48
CA LYS A 316 14.43 19.89 -5.04
C LYS A 316 13.27 20.47 -4.21
N PHE A 317 12.64 21.55 -4.66
CA PHE A 317 11.66 22.33 -3.90
C PHE A 317 10.22 22.02 -4.30
N PHE A 318 9.99 21.72 -5.56
CA PHE A 318 8.66 21.43 -6.06
C PHE A 318 8.66 20.35 -7.14
N ASN A 319 7.56 19.64 -7.25
CA ASN A 319 7.23 18.76 -8.37
C ASN A 319 5.81 19.04 -8.82
N ALA A 320 5.63 19.17 -10.13
CA ALA A 320 4.30 19.33 -10.75
C ALA A 320 4.19 18.36 -11.91
N ALA A 321 3.06 17.68 -12.01
CA ALA A 321 2.82 16.71 -13.09
C ALA A 321 1.35 16.73 -13.53
N VAL A 322 1.16 16.40 -14.81
CA VAL A 322 -0.14 16.19 -15.44
C VAL A 322 -0.22 14.73 -15.85
N PHE A 323 -1.36 14.11 -15.58
CA PHE A 323 -1.64 12.70 -15.88
C PHE A 323 -2.90 12.56 -16.70
N GLY A 324 -2.90 11.61 -17.65
CA GLY A 324 -4.09 11.15 -18.34
C GLY A 324 -4.31 9.67 -18.03
N SER A 325 -5.54 9.30 -17.71
CA SER A 325 -5.91 7.91 -17.46
C SER A 325 -6.70 7.32 -18.62
N PHE A 326 -6.50 6.03 -18.83
CA PHE A 326 -7.10 5.24 -19.90
C PHE A 326 -7.64 3.93 -19.32
N HIS A 327 -8.90 3.64 -19.60
CA HIS A 327 -9.52 2.37 -19.27
C HIS A 327 -9.77 1.58 -20.57
N LYS A 328 -9.17 0.40 -20.70
CA LYS A 328 -9.21 -0.41 -21.93
C LYS A 328 -8.86 0.41 -23.20
N LEU A 329 -7.81 1.23 -23.12
CA LEU A 329 -7.33 2.14 -24.16
C LEU A 329 -8.28 3.31 -24.51
N LYS A 330 -9.41 3.47 -23.82
CA LYS A 330 -10.26 4.64 -23.95
C LYS A 330 -9.84 5.67 -22.92
N PHE A 331 -9.67 6.92 -23.37
CA PHE A 331 -9.40 8.04 -22.45
C PHE A 331 -10.55 8.17 -21.46
N HIS A 332 -10.18 8.33 -20.18
CA HIS A 332 -11.12 8.44 -19.07
C HIS A 332 -11.09 9.83 -18.46
N GLU A 333 -9.96 10.25 -17.93
CA GLU A 333 -9.83 11.55 -17.29
C GLU A 333 -8.42 12.12 -17.36
N ILE A 334 -8.29 13.40 -17.06
CA ILE A 334 -7.03 14.12 -16.91
C ILE A 334 -6.99 14.77 -15.54
N GLY A 335 -5.82 14.75 -14.92
CA GLY A 335 -5.61 15.42 -13.64
C GLY A 335 -4.20 15.94 -13.48
N PHE A 336 -4.00 16.80 -12.50
CA PHE A 336 -2.70 17.35 -12.18
C PHE A 336 -2.37 17.17 -10.71
N LYS A 337 -1.09 17.13 -10.40
CA LYS A 337 -0.59 17.01 -9.04
C LYS A 337 0.60 17.93 -8.84
N ILE A 338 0.60 18.61 -7.71
CA ILE A 338 1.69 19.47 -7.26
C ILE A 338 2.12 19.00 -5.88
N SER A 339 3.42 18.85 -5.68
CA SER A 339 4.03 18.55 -4.40
C SER A 339 5.10 19.60 -4.09
N LEU A 340 5.07 20.11 -2.88
CA LEU A 340 6.05 21.08 -2.38
C LEU A 340 6.86 20.40 -1.27
N ASN A 341 8.18 20.40 -1.42
CA ASN A 341 9.10 19.92 -0.40
C ASN A 341 9.50 21.10 0.48
N ILE A 342 8.83 21.23 1.62
CA ILE A 342 9.15 22.25 2.64
C ILE A 342 10.13 21.58 3.62
N PHE A 343 11.34 22.10 3.71
CA PHE A 343 12.38 21.64 4.66
C PHE A 343 12.15 22.21 6.03
#